data_5e10614dd31038ee617a8d661cc70b09
#
_entry.id   5e10614dd31038ee617a8d661cc70b09
#
_cell.length_a   1.000
_cell.length_b   1.000
_cell.length_c   1.000
_cell.angle_alpha   90.00
_cell.angle_beta   90.00
_cell.angle_gamma   90.00
#
_symmetry.space_group_name_H-M   'P 1'
#
loop_
_entity.id
_entity.type
_entity.pdbx_description
1 polymer ?
#
loop_
_entity_poly.entity_id
_entity_poly.type
_entity_poly.pdbx_seq_one_letter_code
_entity_poly.pdbx_strand_id
1 'polypeptide(L)'
;GSEMCIRDRSMLNPNIRHTAVEGSTFRDEVAAKGVQSVPTIFLDGEEWGSGRMTMTEILEKLDAEAASGAHEDLSQRDPYDVLVVGAGPAGAAAGVYAARKGIRTAVVGERVGGQVLDTDTIDNLVSVPHTTGSELAASLNAHMADYELDLIEHQHATGLTPGGDGFTVHL
;
A
#
# COMPACT_ATOMS: atom_id res chain seq x y z
N GLY A 1 23.88 6.45 -2.76
CA GLY A 1 22.99 7.57 -3.01
C GLY A 1 21.62 7.07 -3.45
N SER A 2 20.62 7.93 -3.58
CA SER A 2 19.24 7.59 -3.99
C SER A 2 19.15 6.78 -5.27
N GLU A 3 19.99 7.06 -6.27
CA GLU A 3 20.06 6.32 -7.53
C GLU A 3 20.35 4.82 -7.33
N MET A 4 21.29 4.48 -6.47
CA MET A 4 21.65 3.09 -6.20
C MET A 4 20.52 2.34 -5.52
N CYS A 5 19.81 3.00 -4.63
CA CYS A 5 18.65 2.40 -3.93
C CYS A 5 17.48 2.10 -4.86
N ILE A 6 17.15 3.01 -5.79
CA ILE A 6 16.07 2.80 -6.77
C ILE A 6 16.46 1.70 -7.76
N ARG A 7 17.69 1.71 -8.24
CA ARG A 7 18.22 0.68 -9.14
C ARG A 7 18.16 -0.71 -8.52
N ASP A 8 18.57 -0.87 -7.27
CA ASP A 8 18.53 -2.15 -6.57
C ASP A 8 17.09 -2.69 -6.44
N ARG A 9 16.10 -1.81 -6.21
CA ARG A 9 14.68 -2.20 -6.16
C ARG A 9 14.14 -2.62 -7.53
N SER A 10 14.53 -1.94 -8.61
CA SER A 10 14.13 -2.35 -9.95
C SER A 10 14.70 -3.70 -10.38
N MET A 11 15.83 -4.12 -9.80
CA MET A 11 16.39 -5.45 -10.04
C MET A 11 15.62 -6.56 -9.30
N LEU A 12 14.94 -6.23 -8.19
CA LEU A 12 14.21 -7.18 -7.35
C LEU A 12 12.72 -7.26 -7.69
N ASN A 13 12.16 -6.26 -8.37
CA ASN A 13 10.76 -6.22 -8.72
C ASN A 13 10.55 -5.93 -10.21
N PRO A 14 10.02 -6.88 -11.01
CA PRO A 14 9.83 -6.72 -12.46
C PRO A 14 8.82 -5.63 -12.85
N ASN A 15 8.01 -5.15 -11.90
CA ASN A 15 7.06 -4.06 -12.13
C ASN A 15 7.69 -2.68 -11.97
N ILE A 16 8.93 -2.59 -11.46
CA ILE A 16 9.67 -1.33 -11.33
C ILE A 16 10.66 -1.22 -12.48
N ARG A 17 10.52 -0.18 -13.29
CA ARG A 17 11.50 0.18 -14.32
C ARG A 17 12.31 1.38 -13.85
N HIS A 18 13.61 1.32 -14.02
CA HIS A 18 14.52 2.41 -13.66
C HIS A 18 15.40 2.76 -14.84
N THR A 19 15.50 4.05 -15.13
CA THR A 19 16.42 4.61 -16.13
C THR A 19 17.24 5.70 -15.44
N ALA A 20 18.56 5.57 -15.47
CA ALA A 20 19.46 6.60 -15.01
C ALA A 20 20.00 7.37 -16.21
N VAL A 21 19.86 8.69 -16.18
CA VAL A 21 20.36 9.60 -17.22
C VAL A 21 21.47 10.44 -16.66
N GLU A 22 22.64 10.38 -17.31
CA GLU A 22 23.80 11.18 -16.95
C GLU A 22 23.70 12.54 -17.64
N GLY A 23 23.47 13.61 -16.86
CA GLY A 23 23.10 14.91 -17.36
C GLY A 23 24.18 15.64 -18.18
N SER A 24 25.47 15.33 -18.02
CA SER A 24 26.53 15.93 -18.83
C SER A 24 26.56 15.33 -20.23
N THR A 25 26.15 14.09 -20.40
CA THR A 25 26.11 13.36 -21.67
C THR A 25 24.83 13.63 -22.44
N PHE A 26 23.65 13.69 -21.72
CA PHE A 26 22.33 13.80 -22.32
C PHE A 26 21.71 15.20 -22.09
N ARG A 27 22.47 16.25 -22.51
CA ARG A 27 22.08 17.65 -22.25
C ARG A 27 20.73 18.06 -22.85
N ASP A 28 20.43 17.55 -24.03
CA ASP A 28 19.18 17.89 -24.71
C ASP A 28 17.95 17.34 -23.96
N GLU A 29 18.06 16.15 -23.40
CA GLU A 29 17.00 15.55 -22.56
C GLU A 29 16.84 16.30 -21.25
N VAL A 30 17.96 16.67 -20.61
CA VAL A 30 17.96 17.48 -19.38
C VAL A 30 17.32 18.85 -19.63
N ALA A 31 17.63 19.50 -20.75
CA ALA A 31 17.03 20.79 -21.11
C ALA A 31 15.54 20.66 -21.43
N ALA A 32 15.13 19.60 -22.15
CA ALA A 32 13.74 19.35 -22.49
C ALA A 32 12.86 19.09 -21.26
N LYS A 33 13.43 18.46 -20.23
CA LYS A 33 12.73 18.20 -18.94
C LYS A 33 12.86 19.33 -17.92
N GLY A 34 13.57 20.42 -18.24
CA GLY A 34 13.73 21.59 -17.38
C GLY A 34 14.50 21.33 -16.06
N VAL A 35 15.36 20.31 -16.01
CA VAL A 35 16.09 19.92 -14.81
C VAL A 35 17.04 21.02 -14.38
N GLN A 36 16.84 21.58 -13.18
CA GLN A 36 17.65 22.67 -12.63
C GLN A 36 18.67 22.21 -11.59
N SER A 37 18.49 21.03 -11.03
CA SER A 37 19.38 20.47 -10.01
C SER A 37 19.58 18.97 -10.19
N VAL A 38 20.68 18.44 -9.68
CA VAL A 38 20.98 17.01 -9.72
C VAL A 38 21.31 16.48 -8.33
N PRO A 39 20.82 15.30 -7.97
CA PRO A 39 19.91 14.42 -8.73
C PRO A 39 18.48 14.94 -8.75
N THR A 40 17.77 14.75 -9.86
CA THR A 40 16.31 14.93 -9.96
C THR A 40 15.68 13.58 -10.29
N ILE A 41 14.60 13.25 -9.61
CA ILE A 41 13.86 11.99 -9.77
C ILE A 41 12.54 12.31 -10.49
N PHE A 42 12.26 11.56 -11.54
CA PHE A 42 10.98 11.58 -12.24
C PHE A 42 10.24 10.27 -11.96
N LEU A 43 8.95 10.36 -11.68
CA LEU A 43 8.03 9.23 -11.54
C LEU A 43 6.98 9.35 -12.65
N ASP A 44 6.83 8.32 -13.47
CA ASP A 44 5.91 8.28 -14.60
C ASP A 44 6.00 9.51 -15.55
N GLY A 45 7.19 10.10 -15.64
CA GLY A 45 7.48 11.22 -16.54
C GLY A 45 7.38 12.62 -15.91
N GLU A 46 6.80 12.75 -14.74
CA GLU A 46 6.68 14.00 -13.98
C GLU A 46 7.80 14.16 -12.96
N GLU A 47 8.24 15.41 -12.70
CA GLU A 47 9.25 15.69 -11.67
C GLU A 47 8.67 15.37 -10.29
N TRP A 48 9.25 14.36 -9.66
CA TRP A 48 8.75 13.83 -8.39
C TRP A 48 9.60 14.27 -7.18
N GLY A 49 10.88 14.47 -7.36
CA GLY A 49 11.77 14.91 -6.29
C GLY A 49 13.13 15.35 -6.78
N SER A 50 13.77 16.24 -6.01
CA SER A 50 15.10 16.77 -6.32
C SER A 50 16.02 16.71 -5.10
N GLY A 51 17.33 16.61 -5.34
CA GLY A 51 18.33 16.45 -4.29
C GLY A 51 18.54 15.00 -3.86
N ARG A 52 19.43 14.82 -2.88
CA ARG A 52 19.68 13.49 -2.32
C ARG A 52 18.54 13.07 -1.41
N MET A 53 17.92 11.97 -1.73
CA MET A 53 16.90 11.33 -0.91
C MET A 53 17.41 9.99 -0.41
N THR A 54 17.10 9.67 0.83
CA THR A 54 17.30 8.33 1.41
C THR A 54 16.20 7.39 0.91
N MET A 55 16.40 6.08 1.06
CA MET A 55 15.35 5.11 0.74
C MET A 55 14.10 5.32 1.58
N THR A 56 14.26 5.64 2.86
CA THR A 56 13.15 5.90 3.77
C THR A 56 12.31 7.09 3.28
N GLU A 57 12.94 8.21 2.95
CA GLU A 57 12.25 9.39 2.42
C GLU A 57 11.54 9.11 1.08
N ILE A 58 12.11 8.27 0.21
CA ILE A 58 11.47 7.86 -1.04
C ILE A 58 10.21 7.03 -0.74
N LEU A 59 10.30 6.06 0.16
CA LEU A 59 9.18 5.20 0.53
C LEU A 59 8.07 5.98 1.24
N GLU A 60 8.42 6.82 2.22
CA GLU A 60 7.46 7.67 2.93
C GLU A 60 6.70 8.59 1.96
N LYS A 61 7.39 9.15 0.96
CA LYS A 61 6.75 10.01 -0.02
C LYS A 61 5.83 9.24 -0.95
N LEU A 62 6.23 8.04 -1.41
CA LEU A 62 5.37 7.16 -2.21
C LEU A 62 4.15 6.69 -1.43
N ASP A 63 4.31 6.32 -0.17
CA ASP A 63 3.23 5.90 0.70
C ASP A 63 2.23 7.04 0.97
N ALA A 64 2.73 8.27 1.18
CA ALA A 64 1.88 9.45 1.36
C ALA A 64 1.08 9.79 0.09
N GLU A 65 1.67 9.68 -1.08
CA GLU A 65 0.98 9.90 -2.36
C GLU A 65 -0.05 8.80 -2.65
N ALA A 66 0.29 7.54 -2.38
CA ALA A 66 -0.64 6.41 -2.50
C ALA A 66 -1.83 6.56 -1.54
N ALA A 67 -1.57 6.96 -0.29
CA ALA A 67 -2.61 7.22 0.69
C ALA A 67 -3.54 8.37 0.28
N SER A 68 -2.99 9.48 -0.24
CA SER A 68 -3.80 10.62 -0.69
C SER A 68 -4.66 10.29 -1.91
N GLY A 69 -4.13 9.57 -2.88
CA GLY A 69 -4.87 9.11 -4.05
C GLY A 69 -5.98 8.12 -3.69
N ALA A 70 -5.71 7.19 -2.77
CA ALA A 70 -6.71 6.26 -2.26
C ALA A 70 -7.82 6.98 -1.48
N HIS A 71 -7.48 8.05 -0.75
CA HIS A 71 -8.47 8.83 0.00
C HIS A 71 -9.45 9.57 -0.90
N GLU A 72 -9.01 10.15 -2.03
CA GLU A 72 -9.88 10.80 -3.01
C GLU A 72 -10.89 9.81 -3.61
N ASP A 73 -10.44 8.62 -3.97
CA ASP A 73 -11.30 7.55 -4.51
C ASP A 73 -12.33 7.05 -3.47
N LEU A 74 -11.91 6.89 -2.23
CA LEU A 74 -12.78 6.42 -1.14
C LEU A 74 -13.92 7.38 -0.81
N SER A 75 -13.70 8.70 -0.93
CA SER A 75 -14.72 9.70 -0.62
C SER A 75 -15.92 9.68 -1.58
N GLN A 76 -15.78 9.06 -2.75
CA GLN A 76 -16.80 8.94 -3.79
C GLN A 76 -17.50 7.58 -3.77
N ARG A 77 -17.09 6.66 -2.92
CA ARG A 77 -17.70 5.33 -2.84
C ARG A 77 -19.01 5.37 -2.06
N ASP A 78 -19.94 4.54 -2.50
CA ASP A 78 -21.17 4.31 -1.74
C ASP A 78 -20.84 3.69 -0.37
N PRO A 79 -21.65 3.94 0.68
CA PRO A 79 -21.42 3.38 2.00
C PRO A 79 -21.38 1.84 2.00
N TYR A 80 -20.53 1.27 2.82
CA TYR A 80 -20.49 -0.18 3.08
C TYR A 80 -21.48 -0.55 4.18
N ASP A 81 -22.07 -1.74 4.09
CA ASP A 81 -22.90 -2.28 5.17
C ASP A 81 -22.02 -2.73 6.35
N VAL A 82 -20.81 -3.24 6.03
CA VAL A 82 -19.79 -3.62 7.02
C VAL A 82 -18.45 -3.07 6.60
N LEU A 83 -17.85 -2.25 7.48
CA LEU A 83 -16.48 -1.81 7.36
C LEU A 83 -15.65 -2.41 8.50
N VAL A 84 -14.68 -3.25 8.15
CA VAL A 84 -13.79 -3.90 9.10
C VAL A 84 -12.51 -3.05 9.21
N VAL A 85 -12.20 -2.56 10.41
CA VAL A 85 -10.98 -1.81 10.68
C VAL A 85 -9.91 -2.75 11.22
N GLY A 86 -8.85 -2.92 10.43
CA GLY A 86 -7.72 -3.81 10.68
C GLY A 86 -7.69 -5.02 9.75
N ALA A 87 -6.64 -5.14 8.95
CA ALA A 87 -6.44 -6.21 7.95
C ALA A 87 -5.57 -7.37 8.48
N GLY A 88 -5.53 -7.59 9.79
CA GLY A 88 -4.92 -8.76 10.41
C GLY A 88 -5.82 -10.01 10.29
N PRO A 89 -5.41 -11.18 10.87
CA PRO A 89 -6.17 -12.42 10.75
C PRO A 89 -7.63 -12.33 11.18
N ALA A 90 -7.92 -11.59 12.24
CA ALA A 90 -9.29 -11.38 12.73
C ALA A 90 -10.12 -10.54 11.74
N GLY A 91 -9.54 -9.46 11.20
CA GLY A 91 -10.23 -8.62 10.22
C GLY A 91 -10.45 -9.34 8.89
N ALA A 92 -9.45 -10.07 8.40
CA ALA A 92 -9.60 -10.91 7.22
C ALA A 92 -10.72 -11.94 7.39
N ALA A 93 -10.78 -12.62 8.54
CA ALA A 93 -11.87 -13.55 8.85
C ALA A 93 -13.23 -12.83 8.86
N ALA A 94 -13.35 -11.69 9.54
CA ALA A 94 -14.61 -10.92 9.59
C ALA A 94 -15.06 -10.50 8.18
N GLY A 95 -14.13 -9.98 7.37
CA GLY A 95 -14.40 -9.57 5.98
C GLY A 95 -14.89 -10.72 5.11
N VAL A 96 -14.17 -11.84 5.11
CA VAL A 96 -14.55 -13.05 4.36
C VAL A 96 -15.95 -13.56 4.79
N TYR A 97 -16.21 -13.63 6.10
CA TYR A 97 -17.52 -14.13 6.56
C TYR A 97 -18.66 -13.18 6.23
N ALA A 98 -18.47 -11.88 6.26
CA ALA A 98 -19.46 -10.89 5.85
C ALA A 98 -19.72 -10.98 4.34
N ALA A 99 -18.68 -10.97 3.52
CA ALA A 99 -18.77 -11.07 2.07
C ALA A 99 -19.44 -12.36 1.60
N ARG A 100 -19.16 -13.50 2.25
CA ARG A 100 -19.85 -14.77 1.99
C ARG A 100 -21.36 -14.74 2.26
N LYS A 101 -21.85 -13.79 3.01
CA LYS A 101 -23.28 -13.56 3.24
C LYS A 101 -23.90 -12.60 2.23
N GLY A 102 -23.12 -12.13 1.25
CA GLY A 102 -23.56 -11.14 0.28
C GLY A 102 -23.71 -9.73 0.88
N ILE A 103 -23.03 -9.47 2.00
CA ILE A 103 -23.01 -8.16 2.65
C ILE A 103 -21.94 -7.33 1.97
N ARG A 104 -22.25 -6.11 1.54
CA ARG A 104 -21.30 -5.19 0.95
C ARG A 104 -20.24 -4.80 1.99
N THR A 105 -19.03 -5.30 1.82
CA THR A 105 -18.00 -5.30 2.86
C THR A 105 -16.72 -4.67 2.35
N ALA A 106 -16.07 -3.84 3.20
CA ALA A 106 -14.68 -3.48 3.03
C ALA A 106 -13.85 -3.85 4.26
N VAL A 107 -12.57 -4.10 4.02
CA VAL A 107 -11.54 -4.28 5.05
C VAL A 107 -10.51 -3.18 4.86
N VAL A 108 -10.27 -2.37 5.88
CA VAL A 108 -9.30 -1.27 5.84
C VAL A 108 -8.16 -1.52 6.81
N GLY A 109 -6.93 -1.25 6.40
CA GLY A 109 -5.75 -1.35 7.25
C GLY A 109 -4.47 -0.90 6.58
N GLU A 110 -3.41 -0.75 7.35
CA GLU A 110 -2.11 -0.31 6.83
C GLU A 110 -1.50 -1.37 5.91
N ARG A 111 -1.61 -2.65 6.29
CA ARG A 111 -1.09 -3.80 5.53
C ARG A 111 -1.87 -5.06 5.85
N VAL A 112 -2.05 -5.92 4.85
CA VAL A 112 -2.64 -7.25 5.07
C VAL A 112 -1.73 -8.10 5.95
N GLY A 113 -2.34 -8.81 6.90
CA GLY A 113 -1.64 -9.58 7.93
C GLY A 113 -1.39 -8.77 9.21
N GLY A 114 -1.26 -7.43 9.12
CA GLY A 114 -1.01 -6.60 10.30
C GLY A 114 0.26 -7.05 11.06
N GLN A 115 0.16 -7.19 12.36
CA GLN A 115 1.29 -7.56 13.23
C GLN A 115 1.87 -8.97 12.99
N VAL A 116 1.15 -9.89 12.35
CA VAL A 116 1.72 -11.21 12.06
C VAL A 116 2.90 -11.13 11.09
N LEU A 117 2.96 -10.08 10.25
CA LEU A 117 4.11 -9.85 9.36
C LEU A 117 5.43 -9.64 10.10
N ASP A 118 5.38 -9.23 11.37
CA ASP A 118 6.54 -9.00 12.21
C ASP A 118 6.97 -10.29 12.97
N THR A 119 6.32 -11.42 12.66
CA THR A 119 6.57 -12.72 13.31
C THR A 119 7.29 -13.65 12.35
N ASP A 120 8.46 -14.13 12.75
CA ASP A 120 9.28 -15.04 11.92
C ASP A 120 8.64 -16.44 11.81
N THR A 121 8.10 -16.97 12.93
CA THR A 121 7.53 -18.32 12.98
C THR A 121 6.22 -18.34 13.76
N ILE A 122 5.21 -18.99 13.20
CA ILE A 122 3.88 -19.16 13.79
C ILE A 122 3.59 -20.66 13.90
N ASP A 123 3.55 -21.18 15.12
CA ASP A 123 3.36 -22.60 15.42
C ASP A 123 2.06 -22.89 16.20
N ASN A 124 1.27 -21.85 16.47
CA ASN A 124 0.08 -21.92 17.33
C ASN A 124 -1.23 -21.63 16.58
N LEU A 125 -1.21 -21.62 15.26
CA LEU A 125 -2.43 -21.47 14.46
C LEU A 125 -3.04 -22.84 14.21
N VAL A 126 -4.28 -23.03 14.70
CA VAL A 126 -5.02 -24.30 14.52
C VAL A 126 -5.15 -24.63 13.04
N SER A 127 -4.87 -25.87 12.67
CA SER A 127 -4.79 -26.42 11.31
C SER A 127 -3.59 -26.00 10.46
N VAL A 128 -2.75 -25.09 10.94
CA VAL A 128 -1.48 -24.67 10.29
C VAL A 128 -0.36 -24.86 11.27
N PRO A 129 0.30 -26.06 11.30
CA PRO A 129 1.26 -26.40 12.35
C PRO A 129 2.53 -25.53 12.29
N HIS A 130 2.94 -25.08 11.09
CA HIS A 130 4.10 -24.22 10.90
C HIS A 130 3.85 -23.27 9.73
N THR A 131 4.08 -21.99 9.93
CA THR A 131 4.06 -20.97 8.88
C THR A 131 4.88 -19.76 9.31
N THR A 132 5.20 -18.89 8.37
CA THR A 132 5.78 -17.57 8.65
C THR A 132 4.68 -16.50 8.63
N GLY A 133 4.97 -15.34 9.22
CA GLY A 133 4.03 -14.21 9.17
C GLY A 133 3.74 -13.76 7.74
N SER A 134 4.74 -13.76 6.87
CA SER A 134 4.59 -13.41 5.46
C SER A 134 3.76 -14.42 4.67
N GLU A 135 3.94 -15.73 4.91
CA GLU A 135 3.12 -16.78 4.27
C GLU A 135 1.67 -16.71 4.74
N LEU A 136 1.44 -16.49 6.04
CA LEU A 136 0.09 -16.32 6.55
C LEU A 136 -0.57 -15.08 5.97
N ALA A 137 0.10 -13.94 5.92
CA ALA A 137 -0.42 -12.72 5.31
C ALA A 137 -0.77 -12.90 3.83
N ALA A 138 0.10 -13.57 3.06
CA ALA A 138 -0.17 -13.90 1.66
C ALA A 138 -1.40 -14.82 1.51
N SER A 139 -1.56 -15.81 2.41
CA SER A 139 -2.73 -16.70 2.42
C SER A 139 -4.03 -15.98 2.77
N LEU A 140 -3.98 -15.04 3.73
CA LEU A 140 -5.12 -14.21 4.09
C LEU A 140 -5.54 -13.29 2.94
N ASN A 141 -4.57 -12.67 2.26
CA ASN A 141 -4.81 -11.82 1.10
C ASN A 141 -5.46 -12.60 -0.04
N ALA A 142 -4.89 -13.76 -0.39
CA ALA A 142 -5.44 -14.63 -1.42
C ALA A 142 -6.88 -15.05 -1.08
N HIS A 143 -7.15 -15.42 0.18
CA HIS A 143 -8.48 -15.84 0.62
C HIS A 143 -9.50 -14.69 0.57
N MET A 144 -9.12 -13.47 0.92
CA MET A 144 -10.00 -12.30 0.76
C MET A 144 -10.30 -12.00 -0.70
N ALA A 145 -9.32 -12.17 -1.60
CA ALA A 145 -9.48 -11.94 -3.03
C ALA A 145 -10.45 -12.93 -3.72
N ASP A 146 -10.77 -14.07 -3.10
CA ASP A 146 -11.77 -15.02 -3.60
C ASP A 146 -13.22 -14.51 -3.42
N TYR A 147 -13.43 -13.42 -2.71
CA TYR A 147 -14.74 -12.87 -2.39
C TYR A 147 -14.91 -11.43 -2.87
N GLU A 148 -16.17 -11.04 -3.12
CA GLU A 148 -16.54 -9.65 -3.43
C GLU A 148 -16.47 -8.79 -2.16
N LEU A 149 -15.25 -8.39 -1.77
CA LEU A 149 -14.96 -7.42 -0.73
C LEU A 149 -13.91 -6.41 -1.20
N ASP A 150 -14.02 -5.18 -0.74
CA ASP A 150 -13.03 -4.15 -1.03
C ASP A 150 -11.92 -4.20 0.04
N LEU A 151 -10.69 -4.40 -0.41
CA LEU A 151 -9.51 -4.30 0.45
C LEU A 151 -8.88 -2.92 0.26
N ILE A 152 -8.83 -2.16 1.35
CA ILE A 152 -8.32 -0.78 1.37
C ILE A 152 -7.05 -0.77 2.21
N GLU A 153 -5.91 -0.83 1.52
CA GLU A 153 -4.58 -0.86 2.13
C GLU A 153 -3.99 0.54 2.28
N HIS A 154 -2.91 0.64 3.03
CA HIS A 154 -2.16 1.87 3.30
C HIS A 154 -2.99 2.96 3.99
N GLN A 155 -4.03 2.57 4.73
CA GLN A 155 -4.90 3.47 5.46
C GLN A 155 -4.85 3.16 6.97
N HIS A 156 -4.85 4.23 7.75
CA HIS A 156 -4.90 4.17 9.21
C HIS A 156 -6.16 4.88 9.72
N ALA A 157 -7.04 4.12 10.38
CA ALA A 157 -8.25 4.73 10.94
C ALA A 157 -7.88 5.63 12.13
N THR A 158 -8.19 6.92 11.99
CA THR A 158 -7.87 7.97 12.97
C THR A 158 -9.05 8.32 13.87
N GLY A 159 -10.26 7.97 13.46
CA GLY A 159 -11.46 8.29 14.24
C GLY A 159 -12.73 7.60 13.75
N LEU A 160 -13.75 7.63 14.60
CA LEU A 160 -15.09 7.14 14.32
C LEU A 160 -16.12 8.17 14.78
N THR A 161 -17.00 8.58 13.87
CA THR A 161 -18.09 9.51 14.17
C THR A 161 -19.43 8.81 13.96
N PRO A 162 -20.32 8.76 14.96
CA PRO A 162 -21.69 8.28 14.78
C PRO A 162 -22.49 9.20 13.87
N GLY A 163 -23.24 8.64 12.93
CA GLY A 163 -24.20 9.33 12.06
C GLY A 163 -25.63 8.84 12.29
N GLY A 164 -26.60 9.43 11.58
CA GLY A 164 -28.01 9.06 11.74
C GLY A 164 -28.32 7.60 11.43
N ASP A 165 -27.70 7.04 10.39
CA ASP A 165 -27.95 5.69 9.90
C ASP A 165 -26.69 4.80 9.95
N GLY A 166 -25.63 5.22 10.66
CA GLY A 166 -24.41 4.45 10.73
C GLY A 166 -23.24 5.21 11.33
N PHE A 167 -22.04 4.92 10.84
CA PHE A 167 -20.79 5.51 11.32
C PHE A 167 -19.92 5.99 10.15
N THR A 168 -19.21 7.09 10.38
CA THR A 168 -18.14 7.54 9.50
C THR A 168 -16.80 7.19 10.13
N VAL A 169 -15.99 6.41 9.41
CA VAL A 169 -14.60 6.13 9.78
C VAL A 169 -13.71 7.15 9.09
N HIS A 170 -12.86 7.81 9.86
CA HIS A 170 -11.85 8.74 9.36
C HIS A 170 -10.53 7.99 9.16
N LEU A 171 -9.94 8.14 7.99
CA LEU A 171 -8.68 7.50 7.57
C LEU A 171 -7.57 8.53 7.44
#